data_47cbf77ee17d42ca2e6d3ec91536a663
#
_entry.id   47cbf77ee17d42ca2e6d3ec91536a663
#
_cell.length_a   1.000
_cell.length_b   1.000
_cell.length_c   1.000
_cell.angle_alpha   90.00
_cell.angle_beta   90.00
_cell.angle_gamma   90.00
#
_symmetry.space_group_name_H-M   'P 1'
#
loop_
_entity.id
_entity.type
_entity.pdbx_description
1 polymer ?
#
loop_
_entity_poly.entity_id
_entity_poly.type
_entity_poly.pdbx_seq_one_letter_code
_entity_poly.pdbx_strand_id
1 'polypeptide(L)'
;MVDIVECPVCKNTDLQKFYHCEDYTVSHETFHVKQCAQCSLAITTPRPETEHLAKYYQSDEYISHSGKSSGGVGFVYKLARSFSLTWKRARITNFRTSGSILDFGCGTGEFLNTMRLSNWNITGIEPSPEARLKAEILNSIKIYASLDELTDQKFDIITAWHVIEHVPDLLQTIQKLKSHLNKGGIIFIAVPNYQSPDAQQYREQWAGFDVPRHLWHFSKTSMNSLLMSVGLKLVDTIPMKLDAYYVSMLSEKYKNKNKMDLSCLIKGFISGLRSNFLARKKINYSSLIYLAKTDEV
;
A
#
# COMPACT_ATOMS: atom_id res chain seq x y z
N MET A 1 -2.67 -14.15 -18.85
CA MET A 1 -3.54 -14.08 -17.63
C MET A 1 -3.28 -15.31 -16.78
N VAL A 2 -3.06 -15.14 -15.48
CA VAL A 2 -2.81 -16.22 -14.51
C VAL A 2 -4.03 -16.35 -13.60
N ASP A 3 -4.56 -17.56 -13.48
CA ASP A 3 -5.66 -17.85 -12.55
C ASP A 3 -5.09 -18.34 -11.21
N ILE A 4 -5.52 -17.73 -10.13
CA ILE A 4 -5.14 -18.13 -8.78
C ILE A 4 -6.23 -19.05 -8.25
N VAL A 5 -5.89 -20.32 -8.07
CA VAL A 5 -6.83 -21.38 -7.65
C VAL A 5 -6.70 -21.73 -6.16
N GLU A 6 -5.65 -21.26 -5.51
CA GLU A 6 -5.35 -21.53 -4.10
C GLU A 6 -4.92 -20.23 -3.41
N CYS A 7 -5.42 -20.00 -2.19
CA CYS A 7 -4.99 -18.87 -1.37
C CYS A 7 -3.50 -19.01 -0.99
N PRO A 8 -2.62 -18.05 -1.33
CA PRO A 8 -1.20 -18.18 -1.01
C PRO A 8 -0.91 -18.19 0.50
N VAL A 9 -1.82 -17.63 1.31
CA VAL A 9 -1.63 -17.46 2.76
C VAL A 9 -2.01 -18.72 3.54
N CYS A 10 -3.21 -19.26 3.30
CA CYS A 10 -3.75 -20.38 4.10
C CYS A 10 -3.98 -21.66 3.30
N LYS A 11 -3.60 -21.69 2.02
CA LYS A 11 -3.72 -22.85 1.13
C LYS A 11 -5.15 -23.36 0.87
N ASN A 12 -6.16 -22.58 1.27
CA ASN A 12 -7.54 -22.92 0.99
C ASN A 12 -7.86 -22.70 -0.50
N THR A 13 -8.57 -23.64 -1.11
CA THR A 13 -9.02 -23.60 -2.51
C THR A 13 -10.43 -23.02 -2.68
N ASP A 14 -11.18 -22.82 -1.59
CA ASP A 14 -12.49 -22.15 -1.63
C ASP A 14 -12.32 -20.63 -1.77
N LEU A 15 -12.20 -20.18 -3.02
CA LEU A 15 -12.13 -18.78 -3.41
C LEU A 15 -13.48 -18.32 -3.97
N GLN A 16 -14.27 -17.68 -3.13
CA GLN A 16 -15.62 -17.24 -3.45
C GLN A 16 -15.62 -15.95 -4.28
N LYS A 17 -16.58 -15.81 -5.19
CA LYS A 17 -16.78 -14.57 -5.94
C LYS A 17 -17.08 -13.42 -4.98
N PHE A 18 -16.38 -12.29 -5.15
CA PHE A 18 -16.53 -11.12 -4.29
C PHE A 18 -17.02 -9.91 -5.08
N TYR A 19 -16.20 -9.38 -6.00
CA TYR A 19 -16.56 -8.26 -6.86
C TYR A 19 -16.06 -8.45 -8.28
N HIS A 20 -16.66 -7.67 -9.21
CA HIS A 20 -16.19 -7.44 -10.56
C HIS A 20 -15.82 -5.98 -10.67
N CYS A 21 -14.53 -5.67 -10.69
CA CYS A 21 -14.02 -4.33 -10.67
C CYS A 21 -13.47 -3.93 -12.04
N GLU A 22 -13.72 -2.69 -12.46
CA GLU A 22 -13.16 -2.11 -13.68
C GLU A 22 -11.82 -1.42 -13.36
N ASP A 23 -10.86 -1.51 -14.29
CA ASP A 23 -9.69 -0.64 -14.30
C ASP A 23 -10.09 0.75 -14.81
N TYR A 24 -10.47 1.64 -13.92
CA TYR A 24 -10.87 3.01 -14.25
C TYR A 24 -9.72 3.91 -14.70
N THR A 25 -8.46 3.45 -14.60
CA THR A 25 -7.28 4.30 -14.76
C THR A 25 -6.61 4.15 -16.12
N VAL A 26 -6.51 2.92 -16.65
CA VAL A 26 -5.71 2.65 -17.85
C VAL A 26 -6.47 1.87 -18.92
N SER A 27 -6.83 0.61 -18.63
CA SER A 27 -7.30 -0.31 -19.67
C SER A 27 -8.81 -0.35 -19.86
N HIS A 28 -9.56 0.06 -18.86
CA HIS A 28 -11.03 -0.11 -18.77
C HIS A 28 -11.50 -1.56 -18.86
N GLU A 29 -10.56 -2.52 -18.71
CA GLU A 29 -10.88 -3.94 -18.60
C GLU A 29 -11.52 -4.25 -17.25
N THR A 30 -12.35 -5.29 -17.21
CA THR A 30 -12.97 -5.77 -15.97
C THR A 30 -12.20 -6.96 -15.41
N PHE A 31 -11.92 -6.93 -14.13
CA PHE A 31 -11.23 -7.98 -13.38
C PHE A 31 -12.11 -8.54 -12.28
N HIS A 32 -11.95 -9.84 -12.00
CA HIS A 32 -12.64 -10.46 -10.89
C HIS A 32 -11.80 -10.36 -9.61
N VAL A 33 -12.46 -10.04 -8.50
CA VAL A 33 -11.90 -10.18 -7.17
C VAL A 33 -12.60 -11.35 -6.50
N LYS A 34 -11.85 -12.36 -6.08
CA LYS A 34 -12.34 -13.50 -5.30
C LYS A 34 -11.84 -13.40 -3.86
N GLN A 35 -12.61 -13.86 -2.89
CA GLN A 35 -12.26 -13.84 -1.49
C GLN A 35 -12.05 -15.26 -0.96
N CYS A 36 -10.96 -15.50 -0.25
CA CYS A 36 -10.72 -16.75 0.45
C CYS A 36 -11.70 -16.91 1.61
N ALA A 37 -12.46 -18.01 1.63
CA ALA A 37 -13.45 -18.30 2.67
C ALA A 37 -12.83 -18.47 4.06
N GLN A 38 -11.56 -18.90 4.14
CA GLN A 38 -10.91 -19.18 5.43
C GLN A 38 -10.21 -17.95 6.03
N CYS A 39 -9.32 -17.26 5.30
CA CYS A 39 -8.54 -16.15 5.86
C CYS A 39 -9.01 -14.76 5.42
N SER A 40 -10.04 -14.68 4.58
CA SER A 40 -10.59 -13.42 4.05
C SER A 40 -9.59 -12.60 3.22
N LEU A 41 -8.49 -13.17 2.70
CA LEU A 41 -7.69 -12.48 1.70
C LEU A 41 -8.50 -12.39 0.41
N ALA A 42 -8.67 -11.17 -0.12
CA ALA A 42 -9.29 -11.02 -1.43
C ALA A 42 -8.18 -10.87 -2.50
N ILE A 43 -8.42 -11.44 -3.68
CA ILE A 43 -7.41 -11.72 -4.69
C ILE A 43 -7.95 -11.31 -6.06
N THR A 44 -7.23 -10.51 -6.80
CA THR A 44 -7.51 -10.26 -8.23
C THR A 44 -7.14 -11.52 -9.01
N THR A 45 -8.15 -12.19 -9.63
CA THR A 45 -7.94 -13.42 -10.40
C THR A 45 -9.09 -13.71 -11.38
N PRO A 46 -8.81 -14.01 -12.68
CA PRO A 46 -7.48 -14.05 -13.28
C PRO A 46 -6.82 -12.67 -13.30
N ARG A 47 -5.49 -12.65 -13.27
CA ARG A 47 -4.70 -11.42 -13.29
C ARG A 47 -3.63 -11.45 -14.39
N PRO A 48 -3.10 -10.31 -14.86
CA PRO A 48 -1.99 -10.28 -15.80
C PRO A 48 -0.76 -11.02 -15.25
N GLU A 49 -0.01 -11.63 -16.13
CA GLU A 49 1.33 -12.14 -15.80
C GLU A 49 2.26 -10.98 -15.41
N THR A 50 3.25 -11.26 -14.57
CA THR A 50 4.15 -10.23 -14.02
C THR A 50 4.78 -9.37 -15.11
N GLU A 51 5.17 -9.97 -16.24
CA GLU A 51 5.77 -9.29 -17.39
C GLU A 51 4.81 -8.32 -18.07
N HIS A 52 3.51 -8.55 -17.97
CA HIS A 52 2.47 -7.73 -18.58
C HIS A 52 1.87 -6.69 -17.62
N LEU A 53 2.23 -6.70 -16.34
CA LEU A 53 1.70 -5.72 -15.37
C LEU A 53 2.12 -4.28 -15.69
N ALA A 54 3.31 -4.09 -16.28
CA ALA A 54 3.85 -2.75 -16.59
C ALA A 54 2.90 -1.91 -17.46
N LYS A 55 2.13 -2.53 -18.38
CA LYS A 55 1.18 -1.81 -19.23
C LYS A 55 0.06 -1.11 -18.44
N TYR A 56 -0.30 -1.61 -17.26
CA TYR A 56 -1.36 -1.04 -16.43
C TYR A 56 -0.88 0.12 -15.53
N TYR A 57 0.41 0.47 -15.61
CA TYR A 57 0.99 1.64 -14.94
C TYR A 57 1.23 2.81 -15.91
N GLN A 58 0.94 2.63 -17.21
CA GLN A 58 1.17 3.64 -18.26
C GLN A 58 -0.05 4.55 -18.41
N SER A 59 -0.26 5.48 -17.48
CA SER A 59 -1.25 6.55 -17.61
C SER A 59 -0.65 7.89 -17.22
N ASP A 60 -1.13 8.96 -17.86
CA ASP A 60 -0.74 10.35 -17.52
C ASP A 60 -1.12 10.68 -16.06
N GLU A 61 -2.19 10.08 -15.53
CA GLU A 61 -2.60 10.24 -14.15
C GLU A 61 -1.60 9.57 -13.18
N TYR A 62 -1.09 8.40 -13.52
CA TYR A 62 -0.09 7.69 -12.70
C TYR A 62 1.28 8.38 -12.75
N ILE A 63 1.65 8.93 -13.92
CA ILE A 63 2.87 9.71 -14.12
C ILE A 63 2.77 11.07 -13.41
N SER A 64 1.58 11.67 -13.30
CA SER A 64 1.36 12.97 -12.65
C SER A 64 1.49 12.90 -11.11
N HIS A 65 1.39 11.74 -10.48
CA HIS A 65 1.79 11.54 -9.08
C HIS A 65 3.30 11.84 -8.86
N SER A 66 4.08 11.93 -9.92
CA SER A 66 5.51 12.27 -9.90
C SER A 66 5.84 13.80 -9.90
N GLY A 67 4.86 14.71 -9.70
CA GLY A 67 5.22 16.06 -9.25
C GLY A 67 5.00 17.25 -10.19
N LYS A 68 4.16 17.17 -11.22
CA LYS A 68 3.86 18.32 -12.11
C LYS A 68 2.39 18.77 -12.03
N SER A 69 1.92 19.23 -10.87
CA SER A 69 0.72 20.05 -10.82
C SER A 69 1.11 21.50 -10.49
N SER A 70 0.93 22.41 -11.45
CA SER A 70 1.09 23.84 -11.26
C SER A 70 -0.23 24.45 -10.80
N GLY A 71 -0.19 25.36 -9.82
CA GLY A 71 -1.39 26.07 -9.30
C GLY A 71 -1.73 25.73 -7.86
N GLY A 72 -2.84 26.28 -7.36
CA GLY A 72 -3.30 26.11 -5.96
C GLY A 72 -3.49 24.65 -5.51
N VAL A 73 -3.93 23.77 -6.42
CA VAL A 73 -4.07 22.33 -6.16
C VAL A 73 -2.70 21.69 -5.88
N GLY A 74 -1.66 22.08 -6.61
CA GLY A 74 -0.29 21.62 -6.38
C GLY A 74 0.27 22.02 -5.01
N PHE A 75 -0.11 23.18 -4.50
CA PHE A 75 0.29 23.63 -3.17
C PHE A 75 -0.39 22.80 -2.06
N VAL A 76 -1.70 22.56 -2.17
CA VAL A 76 -2.46 21.73 -1.21
C VAL A 76 -1.90 20.29 -1.20
N TYR A 77 -1.60 19.74 -2.38
CA TYR A 77 -0.98 18.41 -2.50
C TYR A 77 0.39 18.35 -1.80
N LYS A 78 1.26 19.35 -2.01
CA LYS A 78 2.57 19.42 -1.35
C LYS A 78 2.45 19.50 0.17
N LEU A 79 1.49 20.29 0.70
CA LEU A 79 1.22 20.37 2.13
C LEU A 79 0.73 19.04 2.70
N ALA A 80 -0.23 18.38 2.04
CA ALA A 80 -0.74 17.09 2.46
C ALA A 80 0.37 16.02 2.44
N ARG A 81 1.22 16.05 1.43
CA ARG A 81 2.39 15.16 1.31
C ARG A 81 3.40 15.41 2.44
N SER A 82 3.78 16.67 2.68
CA SER A 82 4.71 17.03 3.76
C SER A 82 4.17 16.62 5.14
N PHE A 83 2.87 16.85 5.37
CA PHE A 83 2.20 16.38 6.58
C PHE A 83 2.25 14.86 6.71
N SER A 84 1.97 14.12 5.64
CA SER A 84 2.02 12.66 5.62
C SER A 84 3.42 12.13 5.95
N LEU A 85 4.47 12.71 5.34
CA LEU A 85 5.85 12.30 5.60
C LEU A 85 6.27 12.54 7.06
N THR A 86 5.96 13.73 7.60
CA THR A 86 6.23 14.06 8.99
C THR A 86 5.46 13.15 9.95
N TRP A 87 4.21 12.85 9.63
CA TRP A 87 3.38 11.95 10.41
C TRP A 87 3.93 10.51 10.38
N LYS A 88 4.31 9.97 9.21
CA LYS A 88 4.94 8.66 9.07
C LYS A 88 6.21 8.56 9.92
N ARG A 89 7.09 9.56 9.81
CA ARG A 89 8.30 9.65 10.64
C ARG A 89 7.96 9.59 12.13
N ALA A 90 7.01 10.42 12.58
CA ALA A 90 6.61 10.47 13.99
C ALA A 90 6.10 9.10 14.50
N ARG A 91 5.41 8.32 13.65
CA ARG A 91 4.99 6.96 14.03
C ARG A 91 6.18 6.03 14.26
N ILE A 92 7.20 6.11 13.42
CA ILE A 92 8.42 5.30 13.58
C ILE A 92 9.22 5.75 14.80
N THR A 93 9.42 7.05 14.98
CA THR A 93 10.21 7.59 16.09
C THR A 93 9.61 7.33 17.47
N ASN A 94 8.31 7.05 17.56
CA ASN A 94 7.68 6.57 18.80
C ASN A 94 8.19 5.18 19.26
N PHE A 95 8.71 4.37 18.33
CA PHE A 95 9.26 3.05 18.65
C PHE A 95 10.78 3.08 18.78
N ARG A 96 11.44 3.89 17.94
CA ARG A 96 12.89 4.01 17.93
C ARG A 96 13.29 5.36 17.36
N THR A 97 14.20 6.06 18.00
CA THR A 97 14.60 7.44 17.64
C THR A 97 15.68 7.50 16.57
N SER A 98 16.46 6.42 16.41
CA SER A 98 17.55 6.29 15.41
C SER A 98 17.82 4.82 15.13
N GLY A 99 18.55 4.52 14.07
CA GLY A 99 18.92 3.16 13.68
C GLY A 99 18.99 2.98 12.17
N SER A 100 18.92 1.73 11.72
CA SER A 100 18.84 1.36 10.31
C SER A 100 17.40 1.18 9.85
N ILE A 101 17.06 1.74 8.68
CA ILE A 101 15.74 1.62 8.10
C ILE A 101 15.83 1.19 6.64
N LEU A 102 15.02 0.21 6.27
CA LEU A 102 14.74 -0.18 4.88
C LEU A 102 13.36 0.32 4.48
N ASP A 103 13.26 1.09 3.41
CA ASP A 103 11.97 1.44 2.78
C ASP A 103 11.80 0.61 1.50
N PHE A 104 10.89 -0.35 1.55
CA PHE A 104 10.57 -1.25 0.45
C PHE A 104 9.49 -0.63 -0.44
N GLY A 105 9.84 -0.36 -1.71
CA GLY A 105 9.04 0.42 -2.64
C GLY A 105 9.13 1.92 -2.32
N CYS A 106 10.35 2.45 -2.20
CA CYS A 106 10.58 3.82 -1.73
C CYS A 106 10.17 4.92 -2.73
N GLY A 107 9.75 4.55 -3.94
CA GLY A 107 9.37 5.49 -4.99
C GLY A 107 10.48 6.48 -5.31
N THR A 108 10.15 7.77 -5.32
CA THR A 108 11.09 8.87 -5.58
C THR A 108 11.89 9.30 -4.34
N GLY A 109 11.81 8.55 -3.23
CA GLY A 109 12.73 8.64 -2.09
C GLY A 109 12.46 9.73 -1.05
N GLU A 110 11.31 10.40 -1.08
CA GLU A 110 11.05 11.53 -0.16
C GLU A 110 10.87 11.09 1.29
N PHE A 111 10.31 9.90 1.52
CA PHE A 111 10.23 9.36 2.86
C PHE A 111 11.62 8.98 3.39
N LEU A 112 12.45 8.35 2.56
CA LEU A 112 13.86 8.10 2.89
C LEU A 112 14.61 9.38 3.23
N ASN A 113 14.43 10.44 2.44
CA ASN A 113 15.06 11.73 2.72
C ASN A 113 14.61 12.33 4.06
N THR A 114 13.33 12.19 4.41
CA THR A 114 12.79 12.61 5.71
C THR A 114 13.45 11.85 6.86
N MET A 115 13.70 10.55 6.69
CA MET A 115 14.37 9.72 7.68
C MET A 115 15.88 10.04 7.77
N ARG A 116 16.55 10.24 6.61
CA ARG A 116 17.97 10.65 6.56
C ARG A 116 18.22 11.96 7.28
N LEU A 117 17.38 12.96 7.05
CA LEU A 117 17.44 14.26 7.74
C LEU A 117 17.14 14.16 9.25
N SER A 118 16.65 13.02 9.70
CA SER A 118 16.42 12.69 11.11
C SER A 118 17.44 11.69 11.68
N ASN A 119 18.64 11.63 11.07
CA ASN A 119 19.79 10.81 11.48
C ASN A 119 19.55 9.29 11.46
N TRP A 120 18.75 8.79 10.51
CA TRP A 120 18.61 7.35 10.25
C TRP A 120 19.59 6.89 9.16
N ASN A 121 20.13 5.68 9.33
CA ASN A 121 20.85 4.97 8.27
C ASN A 121 19.83 4.39 7.31
N ILE A 122 19.68 5.01 6.14
CA ILE A 122 18.62 4.69 5.18
C ILE A 122 19.10 3.71 4.11
N THR A 123 18.21 2.80 3.73
CA THR A 123 18.33 1.92 2.55
C THR A 123 16.98 1.90 1.84
N GLY A 124 16.98 1.91 0.51
CA GLY A 124 15.77 1.89 -0.29
C GLY A 124 15.78 0.80 -1.34
N ILE A 125 14.59 0.27 -1.63
CA ILE A 125 14.34 -0.60 -2.78
C ILE A 125 13.23 0.02 -3.62
N GLU A 126 13.49 0.14 -4.94
CA GLU A 126 12.51 0.63 -5.90
C GLU A 126 12.72 -0.07 -7.26
N PRO A 127 11.75 -0.88 -7.72
CA PRO A 127 11.87 -1.58 -9.01
C PRO A 127 11.89 -0.67 -10.22
N SER A 128 11.12 0.46 -10.19
CA SER A 128 11.05 1.40 -11.32
C SER A 128 12.38 2.13 -11.53
N PRO A 129 13.06 1.97 -12.67
CA PRO A 129 14.34 2.63 -12.92
C PRO A 129 14.26 4.15 -12.82
N GLU A 130 13.16 4.76 -13.31
CA GLU A 130 12.96 6.21 -13.29
C GLU A 130 12.77 6.74 -11.86
N ALA A 131 11.93 6.09 -11.06
CA ALA A 131 11.72 6.46 -9.67
C ALA A 131 12.99 6.24 -8.84
N ARG A 132 13.67 5.11 -9.05
CA ARG A 132 14.93 4.77 -8.39
C ARG A 132 16.02 5.82 -8.64
N LEU A 133 16.21 6.26 -9.87
CA LEU A 133 17.18 7.32 -10.19
C LEU A 133 16.87 8.64 -9.46
N LYS A 134 15.59 9.01 -9.38
CA LYS A 134 15.17 10.21 -8.62
C LYS A 134 15.46 10.04 -7.13
N ALA A 135 15.20 8.85 -6.56
CA ALA A 135 15.50 8.56 -5.17
C ALA A 135 17.00 8.57 -4.87
N GLU A 136 17.84 8.05 -5.76
CA GLU A 136 19.31 8.09 -5.64
C GLU A 136 19.84 9.53 -5.63
N ILE A 137 19.38 10.35 -6.57
CA ILE A 137 19.77 11.77 -6.65
C ILE A 137 19.35 12.52 -5.38
N LEU A 138 18.09 12.33 -4.93
CA LEU A 138 17.55 13.03 -3.77
C LEU A 138 18.28 12.68 -2.46
N ASN A 139 18.68 11.42 -2.32
CA ASN A 139 19.24 10.91 -1.06
C ASN A 139 20.77 10.78 -1.09
N SER A 140 21.40 10.88 -2.26
CA SER A 140 22.84 10.69 -2.48
C SER A 140 23.33 9.31 -2.01
N ILE A 141 22.52 8.27 -2.23
CA ILE A 141 22.82 6.87 -1.91
C ILE A 141 22.38 5.96 -3.07
N LYS A 142 22.96 4.77 -3.14
CA LYS A 142 22.45 3.71 -4.03
C LYS A 142 21.06 3.25 -3.54
N ILE A 143 20.13 3.13 -4.47
CA ILE A 143 18.83 2.47 -4.26
C ILE A 143 18.83 1.15 -5.02
N TYR A 144 18.40 0.09 -4.38
CA TYR A 144 18.41 -1.26 -4.96
C TYR A 144 17.15 -1.50 -5.80
N ALA A 145 17.23 -2.36 -6.81
CA ALA A 145 16.06 -2.72 -7.63
C ALA A 145 15.19 -3.80 -6.98
N SER A 146 15.78 -4.67 -6.18
CA SER A 146 15.08 -5.79 -5.53
C SER A 146 15.70 -6.16 -4.18
N LEU A 147 14.95 -6.94 -3.38
CA LEU A 147 15.45 -7.52 -2.13
C LEU A 147 16.65 -8.46 -2.34
N ASP A 148 16.75 -9.10 -3.50
CA ASP A 148 17.81 -10.05 -3.81
C ASP A 148 19.20 -9.41 -3.96
N GLU A 149 19.23 -8.07 -4.13
CA GLU A 149 20.50 -7.31 -4.13
C GLU A 149 21.01 -6.99 -2.72
N LEU A 150 20.18 -7.17 -1.67
CA LEU A 150 20.58 -6.96 -0.28
C LEU A 150 21.22 -8.23 0.27
N THR A 151 22.54 -8.27 0.33
CA THR A 151 23.27 -9.38 0.98
C THR A 151 23.31 -9.14 2.50
N ASP A 152 22.88 -10.09 3.30
CA ASP A 152 23.01 -10.16 4.78
C ASP A 152 22.72 -8.90 5.60
N GLN A 153 22.22 -7.84 4.97
CA GLN A 153 21.87 -6.59 5.65
C GLN A 153 20.64 -6.79 6.52
N LYS A 154 20.70 -6.25 7.72
CA LYS A 154 19.59 -6.28 8.68
C LYS A 154 19.20 -4.87 9.08
N PHE A 155 17.90 -4.68 9.38
CA PHE A 155 17.34 -3.38 9.66
C PHE A 155 16.57 -3.39 10.98
N ASP A 156 16.64 -2.28 11.70
CA ASP A 156 15.85 -2.07 12.91
C ASP A 156 14.38 -1.78 12.58
N ILE A 157 14.18 -1.08 11.48
CA ILE A 157 12.85 -0.78 10.92
C ILE A 157 12.82 -1.16 9.46
N ILE A 158 11.72 -1.81 9.06
CA ILE A 158 11.38 -2.01 7.63
C ILE A 158 10.02 -1.35 7.39
N THR A 159 9.89 -0.60 6.31
CA THR A 159 8.63 0.04 5.91
C THR A 159 8.22 -0.41 4.51
N ALA A 160 6.90 -0.57 4.30
CA ALA A 160 6.27 -0.80 3.01
C ALA A 160 4.97 0.01 2.96
N TRP A 161 5.01 1.15 2.27
CA TRP A 161 3.90 2.11 2.20
C TRP A 161 3.11 1.93 0.92
N HIS A 162 2.01 1.19 0.95
CA HIS A 162 1.20 0.86 -0.22
C HIS A 162 2.02 0.16 -1.33
N VAL A 163 2.65 -0.95 -0.98
CA VAL A 163 3.50 -1.75 -1.86
C VAL A 163 3.10 -3.23 -1.84
N ILE A 164 2.73 -3.74 -0.67
CA ILE A 164 2.50 -5.18 -0.50
C ILE A 164 1.29 -5.68 -1.31
N GLU A 165 0.32 -4.82 -1.58
CA GLU A 165 -0.81 -5.10 -2.45
C GLU A 165 -0.43 -5.32 -3.93
N HIS A 166 0.75 -4.83 -4.35
CA HIS A 166 1.23 -4.90 -5.74
C HIS A 166 2.21 -6.05 -6.01
N VAL A 167 2.80 -6.64 -4.97
CA VAL A 167 3.87 -7.64 -5.17
C VAL A 167 3.33 -8.93 -5.77
N PRO A 168 3.96 -9.50 -6.83
CA PRO A 168 3.47 -10.72 -7.46
C PRO A 168 3.49 -11.94 -6.54
N ASP A 169 4.54 -12.09 -5.74
CA ASP A 169 4.73 -13.18 -4.79
C ASP A 169 4.64 -12.66 -3.34
N LEU A 170 3.41 -12.66 -2.83
CA LEU A 170 3.09 -12.09 -1.52
C LEU A 170 3.86 -12.76 -0.38
N LEU A 171 3.80 -14.09 -0.31
CA LEU A 171 4.36 -14.84 0.81
C LEU A 171 5.88 -14.76 0.84
N GLN A 172 6.52 -14.97 -0.31
CA GLN A 172 7.98 -14.90 -0.45
C GLN A 172 8.49 -13.50 -0.11
N THR A 173 7.78 -12.45 -0.56
CA THR A 173 8.16 -11.05 -0.26
C THR A 173 8.17 -10.81 1.24
N ILE A 174 7.11 -11.20 1.98
CA ILE A 174 7.06 -11.00 3.42
C ILE A 174 8.11 -11.84 4.14
N GLN A 175 8.38 -13.07 3.68
CA GLN A 175 9.47 -13.90 4.22
C GLN A 175 10.84 -13.25 4.02
N LYS A 176 11.13 -12.71 2.83
CA LYS A 176 12.38 -11.97 2.56
C LYS A 176 12.48 -10.72 3.44
N LEU A 177 11.42 -9.91 3.56
CA LEU A 177 11.42 -8.75 4.44
C LEU A 177 11.69 -9.15 5.89
N LYS A 178 11.05 -10.22 6.39
CA LYS A 178 11.33 -10.77 7.73
C LYS A 178 12.79 -11.17 7.88
N SER A 179 13.39 -11.82 6.86
CA SER A 179 14.78 -12.25 6.92
C SER A 179 15.78 -11.08 7.04
N HIS A 180 15.39 -9.88 6.62
CA HIS A 180 16.18 -8.66 6.78
C HIS A 180 15.88 -7.88 8.07
N LEU A 181 15.06 -8.39 8.97
CA LEU A 181 14.75 -7.73 10.23
C LEU A 181 15.81 -8.07 11.31
N ASN A 182 16.29 -7.06 12.03
CA ASN A 182 17.11 -7.25 13.21
C ASN A 182 16.31 -7.93 14.34
N LYS A 183 16.98 -8.56 15.30
CA LYS A 183 16.34 -8.99 16.54
C LYS A 183 15.73 -7.77 17.25
N GLY A 184 14.44 -7.85 17.59
CA GLY A 184 13.69 -6.72 18.13
C GLY A 184 13.32 -5.62 17.12
N GLY A 185 13.60 -5.82 15.84
CA GLY A 185 13.17 -4.91 14.76
C GLY A 185 11.67 -4.98 14.48
N ILE A 186 11.15 -3.94 13.83
CA ILE A 186 9.71 -3.80 13.53
C ILE A 186 9.51 -3.55 12.04
N ILE A 187 8.53 -4.25 11.47
CA ILE A 187 8.06 -3.99 10.11
C ILE A 187 6.75 -3.21 10.15
N PHE A 188 6.64 -2.15 9.33
CA PHE A 188 5.47 -1.31 9.12
C PHE A 188 4.91 -1.58 7.72
N ILE A 189 3.73 -2.16 7.62
CA ILE A 189 3.05 -2.47 6.36
C ILE A 189 1.77 -1.65 6.26
N ALA A 190 1.75 -0.68 5.37
CA ALA A 190 0.55 0.10 5.07
C ALA A 190 -0.13 -0.43 3.82
N VAL A 191 -1.42 -0.75 3.91
CA VAL A 191 -2.23 -1.23 2.78
C VAL A 191 -3.68 -0.75 2.89
N PRO A 192 -4.42 -0.67 1.76
CA PRO A 192 -5.85 -0.44 1.76
C PRO A 192 -6.60 -1.58 2.47
N ASN A 193 -7.72 -1.23 3.12
CA ASN A 193 -8.56 -2.15 3.86
C ASN A 193 -9.96 -2.22 3.21
N TYR A 194 -10.23 -3.27 2.46
CA TYR A 194 -11.50 -3.42 1.74
C TYR A 194 -12.72 -3.62 2.66
N GLN A 195 -12.51 -3.80 3.97
CA GLN A 195 -13.61 -3.87 4.96
C GLN A 195 -13.93 -2.50 5.58
N SER A 196 -13.29 -1.42 5.14
CA SER A 196 -13.59 -0.07 5.63
C SER A 196 -15.01 0.39 5.26
N PRO A 197 -15.59 1.36 5.98
CA PRO A 197 -16.92 1.85 5.69
C PRO A 197 -17.07 2.48 4.28
N ASP A 198 -16.03 3.14 3.77
CA ASP A 198 -16.01 3.66 2.40
C ASP A 198 -15.93 2.51 1.37
N ALA A 199 -15.13 1.48 1.60
CA ALA A 199 -15.10 0.31 0.72
C ALA A 199 -16.48 -0.38 0.67
N GLN A 200 -17.16 -0.53 1.79
CA GLN A 200 -18.52 -1.07 1.85
C GLN A 200 -19.56 -0.18 1.15
N GLN A 201 -19.37 1.14 1.18
CA GLN A 201 -20.24 2.10 0.51
C GLN A 201 -20.07 2.07 -1.00
N TYR A 202 -18.82 2.03 -1.51
CA TYR A 202 -18.52 2.11 -2.94
C TYR A 202 -18.48 0.74 -3.62
N ARG A 203 -18.31 -0.34 -2.87
CA ARG A 203 -18.27 -1.72 -3.38
C ARG A 203 -17.27 -1.87 -4.54
N GLU A 204 -17.70 -2.43 -5.68
CA GLU A 204 -16.89 -2.63 -6.89
C GLU A 204 -16.26 -1.35 -7.46
N GLN A 205 -16.82 -0.19 -7.14
CA GLN A 205 -16.32 1.13 -7.55
C GLN A 205 -15.38 1.77 -6.52
N TRP A 206 -15.03 1.04 -5.43
CA TRP A 206 -14.08 1.55 -4.46
C TRP A 206 -12.68 1.67 -5.07
N ALA A 207 -12.12 2.88 -5.10
CA ALA A 207 -10.83 3.14 -5.73
C ALA A 207 -9.66 2.40 -5.06
N GLY A 208 -9.83 1.93 -3.83
CA GLY A 208 -8.82 1.11 -3.15
C GLY A 208 -8.67 -0.31 -3.71
N PHE A 209 -9.57 -0.78 -4.60
CA PHE A 209 -9.34 -2.02 -5.33
C PHE A 209 -8.27 -1.88 -6.41
N ASP A 210 -8.20 -0.76 -7.09
CA ASP A 210 -7.18 -0.43 -8.11
C ASP A 210 -6.70 -1.61 -8.98
N VAL A 211 -7.67 -2.38 -9.51
CA VAL A 211 -7.39 -3.55 -10.35
C VAL A 211 -6.82 -3.17 -11.71
N PRO A 212 -5.92 -3.93 -12.33
CA PRO A 212 -5.27 -5.13 -11.79
C PRO A 212 -3.93 -4.82 -11.08
N ARG A 213 -3.62 -3.55 -10.79
CA ARG A 213 -2.38 -3.14 -10.09
C ARG A 213 -2.32 -3.68 -8.68
N HIS A 214 -3.45 -3.64 -7.92
CA HIS A 214 -3.59 -4.36 -6.68
C HIS A 214 -3.93 -5.82 -6.95
N LEU A 215 -3.00 -6.70 -6.64
CA LEU A 215 -3.14 -8.14 -6.78
C LEU A 215 -3.79 -8.78 -5.56
N TRP A 216 -3.61 -8.14 -4.40
CA TRP A 216 -4.04 -8.58 -3.07
C TRP A 216 -4.80 -7.48 -2.37
N HIS A 217 -5.95 -7.84 -1.79
CA HIS A 217 -6.78 -6.89 -1.05
C HIS A 217 -6.94 -7.37 0.39
N PHE A 218 -6.57 -6.52 1.31
CA PHE A 218 -6.43 -6.91 2.71
C PHE A 218 -7.62 -6.49 3.57
N SER A 219 -7.86 -7.31 4.59
CA SER A 219 -8.59 -7.01 5.80
C SER A 219 -7.68 -7.20 7.01
N LYS A 220 -8.11 -6.79 8.19
CA LYS A 220 -7.33 -7.07 9.41
C LYS A 220 -7.12 -8.57 9.63
N THR A 221 -8.13 -9.38 9.35
CA THR A 221 -8.04 -10.84 9.46
C THR A 221 -7.02 -11.41 8.49
N SER A 222 -7.10 -11.05 7.20
CA SER A 222 -6.17 -11.59 6.20
C SER A 222 -4.72 -11.13 6.42
N MET A 223 -4.51 -9.88 6.87
CA MET A 223 -3.17 -9.40 7.19
C MET A 223 -2.60 -10.15 8.41
N ASN A 224 -3.39 -10.34 9.47
CA ASN A 224 -2.95 -11.12 10.61
C ASN A 224 -2.60 -12.57 10.22
N SER A 225 -3.42 -13.21 9.37
CA SER A 225 -3.15 -14.55 8.85
C SER A 225 -1.85 -14.60 8.03
N LEU A 226 -1.61 -13.59 7.19
CA LEU A 226 -0.36 -13.46 6.41
C LEU A 226 0.85 -13.35 7.34
N LEU A 227 0.81 -12.45 8.32
CA LEU A 227 1.92 -12.25 9.26
C LEU A 227 2.21 -13.53 10.05
N MET A 228 1.17 -14.18 10.57
CA MET A 228 1.31 -15.44 11.32
C MET A 228 1.88 -16.56 10.44
N SER A 229 1.50 -16.66 9.17
CA SER A 229 1.98 -17.71 8.27
C SER A 229 3.49 -17.67 8.01
N VAL A 230 4.11 -16.51 8.23
CA VAL A 230 5.57 -16.33 8.12
C VAL A 230 6.26 -16.22 9.50
N GLY A 231 5.54 -16.42 10.60
CA GLY A 231 6.07 -16.30 11.97
C GLY A 231 6.41 -14.86 12.34
N LEU A 232 5.58 -13.92 11.95
CA LEU A 232 5.54 -12.54 12.43
C LEU A 232 4.31 -12.35 13.33
N LYS A 233 4.48 -11.60 14.41
CA LYS A 233 3.40 -11.26 15.34
C LYS A 233 2.96 -9.82 15.12
N LEU A 234 1.66 -9.63 14.89
CA LEU A 234 1.08 -8.29 14.86
C LEU A 234 1.11 -7.68 16.25
N VAL A 235 1.72 -6.49 16.39
CA VAL A 235 1.84 -5.78 17.68
C VAL A 235 0.93 -4.58 17.78
N ASP A 236 0.64 -3.91 16.66
CA ASP A 236 -0.26 -2.74 16.64
C ASP A 236 -0.87 -2.53 15.24
N THR A 237 -1.93 -1.74 15.19
CA THR A 237 -2.58 -1.31 13.95
C THR A 237 -2.92 0.17 14.02
N ILE A 238 -2.29 0.98 13.16
CA ILE A 238 -2.40 2.43 13.15
C ILE A 238 -3.25 2.89 11.95
N PRO A 239 -4.28 3.75 12.16
CA PRO A 239 -5.12 4.24 11.08
C PRO A 239 -4.45 5.31 10.22
N MET A 240 -4.60 5.23 8.88
CA MET A 240 -4.26 6.29 7.93
C MET A 240 -5.52 7.08 7.56
N LYS A 241 -5.85 8.08 8.38
CA LYS A 241 -7.15 8.77 8.29
C LYS A 241 -7.32 9.62 7.02
N LEU A 242 -6.23 10.10 6.42
CA LEU A 242 -6.30 10.95 5.23
C LEU A 242 -6.70 10.17 3.98
N ASP A 243 -6.38 8.88 3.91
CA ASP A 243 -6.63 8.04 2.74
C ASP A 243 -8.13 7.93 2.43
N ALA A 244 -8.98 7.87 3.45
CA ALA A 244 -10.43 7.81 3.26
C ALA A 244 -10.98 8.96 2.40
N TYR A 245 -10.42 10.17 2.52
CA TYR A 245 -10.85 11.31 1.72
C TYR A 245 -10.43 11.17 0.27
N TYR A 246 -9.16 10.83 0.04
CA TYR A 246 -8.62 10.65 -1.30
C TYR A 246 -9.29 9.51 -2.05
N VAL A 247 -9.38 8.34 -1.42
CA VAL A 247 -10.01 7.15 -2.01
C VAL A 247 -11.50 7.39 -2.28
N SER A 248 -12.23 8.08 -1.37
CA SER A 248 -13.63 8.42 -1.60
C SER A 248 -13.82 9.41 -2.76
N MET A 249 -12.94 10.42 -2.91
CA MET A 249 -13.00 11.34 -4.06
C MET A 249 -12.78 10.61 -5.39
N LEU A 250 -11.81 9.69 -5.46
CA LEU A 250 -11.60 8.86 -6.65
C LEU A 250 -12.78 7.93 -6.91
N SER A 251 -13.35 7.33 -5.87
CA SER A 251 -14.54 6.46 -6.01
C SER A 251 -15.75 7.22 -6.53
N GLU A 252 -15.95 8.48 -6.10
CA GLU A 252 -16.99 9.34 -6.68
C GLU A 252 -16.70 9.69 -8.16
N LYS A 253 -15.43 9.93 -8.53
CA LYS A 253 -15.02 10.09 -9.92
C LYS A 253 -15.40 8.87 -10.77
N TYR A 254 -15.14 7.65 -10.28
CA TYR A 254 -15.47 6.41 -10.96
C TYR A 254 -16.98 6.26 -11.14
N LYS A 255 -17.80 6.55 -10.12
CA LYS A 255 -19.25 6.60 -10.21
C LYS A 255 -19.76 7.64 -11.23
N ASN A 256 -19.03 8.73 -11.41
CA ASN A 256 -19.34 9.81 -12.33
C ASN A 256 -18.71 9.58 -13.72
N LYS A 257 -18.74 8.33 -14.22
CA LYS A 257 -18.19 7.96 -15.53
C LYS A 257 -16.76 8.45 -15.76
N ASN A 258 -15.94 8.33 -14.73
CA ASN A 258 -14.53 8.74 -14.68
C ASN A 258 -14.29 10.25 -14.91
N LYS A 259 -15.29 11.10 -14.61
CA LYS A 259 -15.18 12.57 -14.68
C LYS A 259 -15.06 13.16 -13.28
N MET A 260 -13.96 13.89 -13.03
CA MET A 260 -13.76 14.61 -11.78
C MET A 260 -14.44 16.00 -11.88
N ASP A 261 -15.39 16.27 -11.01
CA ASP A 261 -16.05 17.57 -10.87
C ASP A 261 -16.12 18.00 -9.40
N LEU A 262 -16.65 19.21 -9.16
CA LEU A 262 -16.78 19.75 -7.81
C LEU A 262 -17.68 18.87 -6.92
N SER A 263 -18.70 18.23 -7.50
CA SER A 263 -19.61 17.36 -6.75
C SER A 263 -18.88 16.09 -6.26
N CYS A 264 -17.97 15.55 -7.05
CA CYS A 264 -17.11 14.42 -6.65
C CYS A 264 -16.20 14.81 -5.46
N LEU A 265 -15.63 16.01 -5.48
CA LEU A 265 -14.80 16.50 -4.38
C LEU A 265 -15.61 16.64 -3.08
N ILE A 266 -16.77 17.27 -3.15
CA ILE A 266 -17.65 17.48 -1.98
C ILE A 266 -18.17 16.15 -1.45
N LYS A 267 -18.74 15.31 -2.30
CA LYS A 267 -19.28 13.99 -1.90
C LYS A 267 -18.17 13.09 -1.35
N GLY A 268 -17.02 13.05 -2.03
CA GLY A 268 -15.86 12.27 -1.57
C GLY A 268 -15.33 12.73 -0.22
N PHE A 269 -15.28 14.06 0.02
CA PHE A 269 -14.90 14.60 1.32
C PHE A 269 -15.88 14.18 2.42
N ILE A 270 -17.19 14.34 2.19
CA ILE A 270 -18.24 13.94 3.15
C ILE A 270 -18.19 12.44 3.41
N SER A 271 -18.01 11.62 2.36
CA SER A 271 -17.90 10.17 2.48
C SER A 271 -16.66 9.77 3.30
N GLY A 272 -15.50 10.37 3.03
CA GLY A 272 -14.28 10.13 3.80
C GLY A 272 -14.43 10.52 5.28
N LEU A 273 -15.09 11.65 5.56
CA LEU A 273 -15.40 12.07 6.93
C LEU A 273 -16.31 11.06 7.65
N ARG A 274 -17.39 10.62 6.96
CA ARG A 274 -18.31 9.59 7.46
C ARG A 274 -17.59 8.26 7.69
N SER A 275 -16.78 7.83 6.73
CA SER A 275 -15.98 6.60 6.87
C SER A 275 -15.09 6.65 8.10
N ASN A 276 -14.33 7.73 8.27
CA ASN A 276 -13.47 7.91 9.44
C ASN A 276 -14.26 7.92 10.76
N PHE A 277 -15.46 8.50 10.77
CA PHE A 277 -16.31 8.49 11.96
C PHE A 277 -16.78 7.09 12.33
N LEU A 278 -17.27 6.33 11.35
CA LEU A 278 -17.76 4.96 11.54
C LEU A 278 -16.62 3.98 11.90
N ALA A 279 -15.43 4.22 11.34
CA ALA A 279 -14.25 3.38 11.56
C ALA A 279 -13.73 3.39 13.01
N ARG A 280 -14.03 4.43 13.80
CA ARG A 280 -13.43 4.67 15.13
C ARG A 280 -13.56 3.50 16.09
N LYS A 281 -14.77 2.92 16.20
CA LYS A 281 -15.06 1.88 17.19
C LYS A 281 -14.27 0.58 16.97
N LYS A 282 -14.02 0.24 15.71
CA LYS A 282 -13.37 -1.04 15.31
C LYS A 282 -11.98 -0.83 14.71
N ILE A 283 -11.46 0.41 14.67
CA ILE A 283 -10.22 0.75 13.96
C ILE A 283 -10.25 0.17 12.53
N ASN A 284 -11.33 0.43 11.79
CA ASN A 284 -11.56 -0.16 10.47
C ASN A 284 -11.48 0.89 9.36
N TYR A 285 -10.41 1.68 9.36
CA TYR A 285 -10.20 2.80 8.44
C TYR A 285 -9.86 2.33 7.02
N SER A 286 -9.97 3.24 6.06
CA SER A 286 -9.76 2.99 4.62
C SER A 286 -8.38 2.39 4.31
N SER A 287 -7.34 2.86 4.99
CA SER A 287 -6.01 2.25 4.99
C SER A 287 -5.52 2.08 6.43
N LEU A 288 -4.76 1.02 6.64
CA LEU A 288 -4.19 0.66 7.95
C LEU A 288 -2.69 0.37 7.81
N ILE A 289 -1.93 0.78 8.82
CA ILE A 289 -0.55 0.37 8.99
C ILE A 289 -0.53 -0.75 10.02
N TYR A 290 0.00 -1.89 9.65
CA TYR A 290 0.21 -3.04 10.51
C TYR A 290 1.66 -3.07 10.97
N LEU A 291 1.85 -3.11 12.28
CA LEU A 291 3.16 -3.22 12.91
C LEU A 291 3.38 -4.66 13.34
N ALA A 292 4.42 -5.27 12.84
CA ALA A 292 4.75 -6.65 13.17
C ALA A 292 6.22 -6.81 13.56
N LYS A 293 6.49 -7.80 14.40
CA LYS A 293 7.83 -8.20 14.82
C LYS A 293 7.98 -9.72 14.80
N THR A 294 9.21 -10.21 14.82
CA THR A 294 9.48 -11.63 15.07
C THR A 294 9.09 -11.99 16.49
N ASP A 295 8.57 -13.20 16.71
CA ASP A 295 8.49 -13.73 18.08
C ASP A 295 9.92 -13.80 18.64
N GLU A 296 10.13 -13.18 19.78
CA GLU A 296 11.37 -13.34 20.52
C GLU A 296 11.38 -14.76 21.11
N VAL A 297 12.25 -15.61 20.58
CA VAL A 297 12.67 -16.84 21.23
C VAL A 297 13.92 -16.55 22.04
#